data_60cfd9d1913e47b18db4d6276d175a5e
#
_entry.id   60cfd9d1913e47b18db4d6276d175a5e
#
_cell.length_a   1.000
_cell.length_b   1.000
_cell.length_c   1.000
_cell.angle_alpha   90.00
_cell.angle_beta   90.00
_cell.angle_gamma   90.00
#
_symmetry.space_group_name_H-M   'P 1'
#
loop_
_entity.id
_entity.type
_entity.pdbx_description
1 polymer ?
#
loop_
_entity_poly.entity_id
_entity_poly.type
_entity_poly.pdbx_seq_one_letter_code
_entity_poly.pdbx_strand_id
1 'polypeptide(L)'
;MSESDGGNPIQVAVVVLLLVGGGWYFLRHYEIDGLDEISVSSKGDILGEETYITYRDAPSVLAPDSATGTSYLPAADSNPFEATPTTGKTREPISTAPVTRTIQNLKVASWALDGFGPTKLSNATARQNVARVIRQFDVIALQQIASVERDLVPRLVDAINHGDGRYDYVLGHPTGPQDRPEQLAFIFDTTRVHVDRRQTYTLADPDQQMTFDPLVAWFRAAEASPTEAWTFSFVNVRVDLARAPSEVALLPEIVKAIRNDGRGEDDLVLAGLFQADDAYLLPTIEGEKMRAAVRSRPTDIFGRYQTSNLLVETATTNEYVGRGGVYDYLRTFNLNIAEAETVTSQLPVYGEFVGTEGGRF
;
A
#
# COMPACT_ATOMS: atom_id res chain seq x y z
N MET A 1 49.28 19.78 -33.94
CA MET A 1 50.02 19.16 -32.82
C MET A 1 48.98 18.63 -31.86
N SER A 2 48.68 17.35 -31.96
CA SER A 2 47.76 16.65 -31.05
C SER A 2 48.59 15.85 -30.08
N GLU A 3 48.58 16.28 -28.82
CA GLU A 3 49.14 15.49 -27.73
C GLU A 3 48.20 14.33 -27.45
N SER A 4 48.68 13.14 -27.71
CA SER A 4 48.07 11.88 -27.28
C SER A 4 48.43 11.65 -25.81
N ASP A 5 47.46 11.77 -24.92
CA ASP A 5 47.57 11.45 -23.50
C ASP A 5 47.64 9.90 -23.39
N GLY A 6 48.85 9.37 -23.44
CA GLY A 6 49.16 7.97 -23.28
C GLY A 6 49.22 7.61 -21.80
N GLY A 7 48.12 7.06 -21.27
CA GLY A 7 48.07 6.50 -19.91
C GLY A 7 49.26 5.56 -19.66
N ASN A 8 49.96 5.77 -18.54
CA ASN A 8 51.18 5.06 -18.15
C ASN A 8 50.92 3.53 -18.14
N PRO A 9 51.57 2.73 -18.99
CA PRO A 9 51.29 1.28 -19.13
C PRO A 9 51.47 0.49 -17.82
N ILE A 10 52.26 1.04 -16.88
CA ILE A 10 52.44 0.45 -15.56
C ILE A 10 51.18 0.61 -14.71
N GLN A 11 50.50 1.75 -14.80
CA GLN A 11 49.25 1.99 -14.06
C GLN A 11 48.11 1.07 -14.58
N VAL A 12 48.01 0.91 -15.89
CA VAL A 12 47.02 -0.01 -16.49
C VAL A 12 47.31 -1.46 -16.06
N ALA A 13 48.57 -1.89 -16.06
CA ALA A 13 48.95 -3.24 -15.61
C ALA A 13 48.62 -3.49 -14.13
N VAL A 14 48.83 -2.49 -13.26
CA VAL A 14 48.49 -2.59 -11.83
C VAL A 14 46.98 -2.68 -11.61
N VAL A 15 46.17 -1.88 -12.32
CA VAL A 15 44.69 -1.93 -12.23
C VAL A 15 44.17 -3.30 -12.72
N VAL A 16 44.71 -3.84 -13.83
CA VAL A 16 44.33 -5.18 -14.34
C VAL A 16 44.69 -6.27 -13.33
N LEU A 17 45.86 -6.18 -12.71
CA LEU A 17 46.32 -7.16 -11.70
C LEU A 17 45.44 -7.12 -10.44
N LEU A 18 44.98 -5.93 -10.01
CA LEU A 18 44.07 -5.75 -8.87
C LEU A 18 42.67 -6.31 -9.20
N LEU A 19 42.18 -6.08 -10.41
CA LEU A 19 40.88 -6.61 -10.84
C LEU A 19 40.89 -8.13 -10.97
N VAL A 20 41.92 -8.71 -11.59
CA VAL A 20 42.07 -10.17 -11.75
C VAL A 20 42.35 -10.85 -10.42
N GLY A 21 43.27 -10.30 -9.60
CA GLY A 21 43.56 -10.82 -8.27
C GLY A 21 42.44 -10.68 -7.28
N GLY A 22 41.76 -9.56 -7.28
CA GLY A 22 40.56 -9.30 -6.44
C GLY A 22 39.40 -10.18 -6.85
N GLY A 23 39.14 -10.33 -8.16
CA GLY A 23 38.10 -11.20 -8.68
C GLY A 23 38.35 -12.68 -8.35
N TRP A 24 39.62 -13.12 -8.48
CA TRP A 24 40.02 -14.50 -8.13
C TRP A 24 39.91 -14.77 -6.61
N TYR A 25 40.31 -13.79 -5.78
CA TYR A 25 40.18 -13.87 -4.32
C TYR A 25 38.73 -13.96 -3.90
N PHE A 26 37.85 -13.14 -4.52
CA PHE A 26 36.43 -13.12 -4.27
C PHE A 26 35.78 -14.47 -4.64
N LEU A 27 36.04 -15.00 -5.84
CA LEU A 27 35.48 -16.27 -6.28
C LEU A 27 35.99 -17.47 -5.46
N ARG A 28 37.16 -17.35 -4.78
CA ARG A 28 37.69 -18.40 -3.93
C ARG A 28 37.13 -18.40 -2.51
N HIS A 29 36.65 -17.25 -2.03
CA HIS A 29 36.19 -17.09 -0.65
C HIS A 29 34.70 -16.81 -0.49
N TYR A 30 34.00 -16.60 -1.60
CA TYR A 30 32.58 -16.37 -1.60
C TYR A 30 31.90 -17.29 -2.62
N GLU A 31 31.04 -18.17 -2.17
CA GLU A 31 30.10 -18.90 -3.02
C GLU A 31 28.98 -17.98 -3.45
N ILE A 32 28.77 -17.79 -4.76
CA ILE A 32 27.66 -17.05 -5.31
C ILE A 32 26.59 -18.08 -5.68
N ASP A 33 25.64 -18.31 -4.80
CA ASP A 33 24.44 -19.09 -5.11
C ASP A 33 23.59 -18.33 -6.14
N GLY A 34 23.28 -18.98 -7.26
CA GLY A 34 22.35 -18.44 -8.27
C GLY A 34 22.94 -18.13 -9.64
N LEU A 35 24.20 -18.53 -9.93
CA LEU A 35 24.75 -18.37 -11.28
C LEU A 35 24.23 -19.41 -12.30
N ASP A 36 23.55 -20.46 -11.86
CA ASP A 36 23.02 -21.51 -12.72
C ASP A 36 21.74 -21.15 -13.47
N GLU A 37 21.12 -20.00 -13.17
CA GLU A 37 19.88 -19.51 -13.81
C GLU A 37 20.08 -18.32 -14.77
N ILE A 38 21.32 -17.96 -15.11
CA ILE A 38 21.54 -16.93 -16.12
C ILE A 38 21.48 -17.56 -17.51
N SER A 39 20.29 -17.67 -18.07
CA SER A 39 20.11 -17.95 -19.49
C SER A 39 20.33 -16.67 -20.29
N VAL A 40 21.42 -16.60 -21.05
CA VAL A 40 21.66 -15.55 -22.04
C VAL A 40 20.83 -15.88 -23.27
N SER A 41 19.65 -15.31 -23.40
CA SER A 41 18.85 -15.33 -24.64
C SER A 41 19.32 -14.22 -25.57
N SER A 42 19.66 -14.55 -26.82
CA SER A 42 19.97 -13.56 -27.84
C SER A 42 18.72 -12.74 -28.18
N LYS A 43 18.90 -11.44 -28.30
CA LYS A 43 17.88 -10.45 -28.65
C LYS A 43 17.43 -10.67 -30.12
N GLY A 44 16.35 -11.42 -30.29
CA GLY A 44 15.70 -11.64 -31.59
C GLY A 44 14.21 -11.85 -31.38
N ASP A 45 13.45 -10.91 -31.92
CA ASP A 45 12.01 -10.95 -32.24
C ASP A 45 11.03 -11.47 -31.19
N ILE A 46 10.47 -10.52 -30.43
CA ILE A 46 9.08 -10.64 -29.95
C ILE A 46 8.35 -9.38 -30.30
N LEU A 47 7.82 -9.31 -31.53
CA LEU A 47 6.65 -8.51 -31.86
C LEU A 47 5.43 -9.32 -31.44
N GLY A 48 4.98 -9.10 -30.22
CA GLY A 48 3.68 -9.51 -29.74
C GLY A 48 3.02 -8.24 -29.21
N GLU A 49 1.96 -7.78 -29.88
CA GLU A 49 1.06 -6.77 -29.35
C GLU A 49 0.50 -7.25 -28.02
N GLU A 50 1.10 -6.83 -26.91
CA GLU A 50 0.48 -6.96 -25.61
C GLU A 50 -0.60 -5.89 -25.48
N THR A 51 -1.84 -6.31 -25.65
CA THR A 51 -3.02 -5.52 -25.32
C THR A 51 -3.04 -5.34 -23.80
N TYR A 52 -2.67 -4.17 -23.32
CA TYR A 52 -2.80 -3.82 -21.90
C TYR A 52 -4.28 -3.73 -21.55
N ILE A 53 -4.78 -4.69 -20.80
CA ILE A 53 -6.12 -4.61 -20.20
C ILE A 53 -6.03 -3.59 -19.07
N THR A 54 -6.52 -2.39 -19.32
CA THR A 54 -6.77 -1.42 -18.27
C THR A 54 -7.93 -1.92 -17.41
N TYR A 55 -7.98 -1.55 -16.13
CA TYR A 55 -9.11 -1.88 -15.22
C TYR A 55 -10.48 -1.37 -15.73
N ARG A 56 -10.50 -0.57 -16.78
CA ARG A 56 -11.70 -0.15 -17.51
C ARG A 56 -12.31 -1.28 -18.36
N ASP A 57 -11.50 -2.29 -18.72
CA ASP A 57 -11.90 -3.35 -19.66
C ASP A 57 -12.09 -4.72 -18.97
N ALA A 58 -12.03 -4.79 -17.64
CA ALA A 58 -12.39 -5.99 -16.92
C ALA A 58 -13.90 -6.21 -17.06
N PRO A 59 -14.34 -7.37 -17.59
CA PRO A 59 -15.76 -7.65 -17.70
C PRO A 59 -16.37 -7.64 -16.30
N SER A 60 -17.44 -6.85 -16.12
CA SER A 60 -18.29 -6.90 -14.95
C SER A 60 -18.78 -8.33 -14.76
N VAL A 61 -18.31 -9.00 -13.72
CA VAL A 61 -18.81 -10.32 -13.36
C VAL A 61 -20.26 -10.16 -12.94
N LEU A 62 -21.13 -10.50 -13.90
CA LEU A 62 -22.47 -11.06 -13.78
C LEU A 62 -23.29 -10.63 -12.55
N ALA A 63 -24.19 -9.70 -12.79
CA ALA A 63 -25.46 -9.70 -12.09
C ALA A 63 -26.21 -11.01 -12.43
N PRO A 64 -26.81 -11.73 -11.48
CA PRO A 64 -27.62 -12.88 -11.81
C PRO A 64 -28.88 -12.43 -12.55
N ASP A 65 -29.08 -13.00 -13.73
CA ASP A 65 -30.27 -12.86 -14.52
C ASP A 65 -31.53 -13.17 -13.71
N SER A 66 -32.48 -12.24 -13.78
CA SER A 66 -33.85 -12.44 -13.35
C SER A 66 -34.52 -13.45 -14.30
N ALA A 67 -34.58 -14.70 -13.91
CA ALA A 67 -35.45 -15.68 -14.58
C ALA A 67 -36.71 -15.89 -13.75
N THR A 68 -37.77 -15.34 -14.29
CA THR A 68 -39.18 -15.72 -14.22
C THR A 68 -39.54 -17.03 -13.51
N GLY A 69 -40.40 -16.87 -12.50
CA GLY A 69 -41.67 -17.58 -12.36
C GLY A 69 -41.66 -19.07 -12.06
N THR A 70 -42.14 -19.43 -10.91
CA THR A 70 -43.42 -20.15 -10.76
C THR A 70 -43.67 -20.43 -9.27
N SER A 71 -44.80 -19.95 -8.80
CA SER A 71 -45.35 -20.22 -7.47
C SER A 71 -45.76 -21.70 -7.35
N TYR A 72 -45.35 -22.33 -6.26
CA TYR A 72 -46.04 -23.46 -5.68
C TYR A 72 -46.16 -23.26 -4.19
N LEU A 73 -47.40 -22.99 -3.76
CA LEU A 73 -47.87 -23.17 -2.39
C LEU A 73 -48.21 -24.64 -2.21
N PRO A 74 -47.82 -25.31 -1.15
CA PRO A 74 -48.62 -26.40 -0.59
C PRO A 74 -49.40 -25.92 0.63
N ALA A 75 -50.59 -26.49 0.69
CA ALA A 75 -51.70 -26.23 1.57
C ALA A 75 -51.40 -26.50 3.06
N ALA A 76 -52.18 -25.83 3.86
CA ALA A 76 -52.32 -26.01 5.30
C ALA A 76 -52.78 -27.44 5.64
N ASP A 77 -52.10 -28.03 6.63
CA ASP A 77 -52.71 -29.09 7.46
C ASP A 77 -52.72 -28.64 8.91
N SER A 78 -53.92 -28.57 9.39
CA SER A 78 -54.37 -28.28 10.73
C SER A 78 -54.24 -29.53 11.60
N ASN A 79 -53.61 -29.42 12.78
CA ASN A 79 -53.97 -30.30 13.89
C ASN A 79 -53.85 -29.56 15.23
N PRO A 80 -54.88 -29.66 16.09
CA PRO A 80 -54.96 -28.95 17.34
C PRO A 80 -54.35 -29.78 18.48
N PHE A 81 -53.47 -29.17 19.26
CA PHE A 81 -53.16 -29.72 20.58
C PHE A 81 -53.38 -28.66 21.64
N GLU A 82 -54.10 -29.08 22.64
CA GLU A 82 -54.66 -28.37 23.78
C GLU A 82 -53.62 -27.56 24.58
N ALA A 83 -54.07 -26.43 24.99
CA ALA A 83 -53.37 -25.54 25.91
C ALA A 83 -53.59 -26.00 27.36
N THR A 84 -52.54 -26.24 28.11
CA THR A 84 -52.59 -26.21 29.57
C THR A 84 -52.00 -24.88 30.06
N PRO A 85 -52.62 -24.21 31.01
CA PRO A 85 -52.15 -22.92 31.50
C PRO A 85 -51.05 -23.12 32.54
N THR A 86 -49.83 -22.65 32.23
CA THR A 86 -48.79 -22.56 33.21
C THR A 86 -48.61 -21.10 33.63
N THR A 87 -48.78 -20.90 34.92
CA THR A 87 -48.67 -19.70 35.75
C THR A 87 -47.56 -18.76 35.33
N GLY A 88 -47.94 -17.49 35.29
CA GLY A 88 -47.09 -16.35 34.94
C GLY A 88 -45.83 -16.20 35.80
N LYS A 89 -44.68 -16.12 35.08
CA LYS A 89 -43.53 -15.39 35.56
C LYS A 89 -43.48 -14.07 34.75
N THR A 90 -43.65 -13.00 35.49
CA THR A 90 -43.47 -11.62 35.01
C THR A 90 -42.09 -11.52 34.36
N ARG A 91 -42.04 -11.36 33.05
CA ARG A 91 -40.81 -11.01 32.36
C ARG A 91 -40.50 -9.57 32.70
N GLU A 92 -39.41 -9.35 33.47
CA GLU A 92 -38.82 -8.02 33.58
C GLU A 92 -38.52 -7.47 32.17
N PRO A 93 -38.77 -6.19 31.90
CA PRO A 93 -38.43 -5.60 30.65
C PRO A 93 -36.92 -5.68 30.47
N ILE A 94 -36.48 -6.35 29.41
CA ILE A 94 -35.09 -6.32 28.95
C ILE A 94 -34.78 -4.86 28.67
N SER A 95 -33.98 -4.25 29.56
CA SER A 95 -33.40 -2.94 29.36
C SER A 95 -32.57 -2.99 28.08
N THR A 96 -33.12 -2.49 26.98
CA THR A 96 -32.37 -2.17 25.77
C THR A 96 -31.59 -0.89 26.05
N ALA A 97 -30.57 -0.98 26.92
CA ALA A 97 -29.54 0.04 26.92
C ALA A 97 -28.93 0.07 25.50
N PRO A 98 -28.82 1.22 24.86
CA PRO A 98 -28.14 1.30 23.58
C PRO A 98 -26.73 0.74 23.78
N VAL A 99 -26.40 -0.32 23.03
CA VAL A 99 -25.04 -0.81 22.95
C VAL A 99 -24.28 0.34 22.28
N THR A 100 -23.60 1.15 23.10
CA THR A 100 -22.66 2.14 22.60
C THR A 100 -21.54 1.35 21.92
N ARG A 101 -21.66 1.12 20.62
CA ARG A 101 -20.53 0.62 19.82
C ARG A 101 -19.45 1.67 19.97
N THR A 102 -18.36 1.30 20.60
CA THR A 102 -17.14 2.10 20.59
C THR A 102 -16.67 2.09 19.14
N ILE A 103 -16.95 3.18 18.40
CA ILE A 103 -16.46 3.37 17.04
C ILE A 103 -14.93 3.42 17.18
N GLN A 104 -14.26 2.42 16.65
CA GLN A 104 -12.80 2.42 16.63
C GLN A 104 -12.34 3.33 15.49
N ASN A 105 -11.35 4.19 15.77
CA ASN A 105 -10.73 5.02 14.73
C ASN A 105 -10.17 4.12 13.61
N LEU A 106 -10.21 4.65 12.39
CA LEU A 106 -9.56 4.04 11.24
C LEU A 106 -8.06 4.30 11.30
N LYS A 107 -7.26 3.27 11.04
CA LYS A 107 -5.81 3.36 10.89
C LYS A 107 -5.43 3.32 9.42
N VAL A 108 -5.05 4.48 8.91
CA VAL A 108 -4.52 4.64 7.54
C VAL A 108 -3.00 4.62 7.60
N ALA A 109 -2.35 3.83 6.76
CA ALA A 109 -0.91 3.58 6.84
C ALA A 109 -0.21 3.61 5.49
N SER A 110 1.12 3.68 5.53
CA SER A 110 1.99 3.54 4.36
C SER A 110 3.25 2.75 4.74
N TRP A 111 3.72 1.90 3.82
CA TRP A 111 4.87 1.04 4.07
C TRP A 111 5.63 0.67 2.79
N ALA A 112 6.92 0.94 2.75
CA ALA A 112 7.81 0.52 1.69
C ALA A 112 8.40 -0.87 1.98
N LEU A 113 8.42 -1.76 0.99
CA LEU A 113 8.71 -3.18 1.15
C LEU A 113 10.07 -3.63 0.60
N ASP A 114 10.96 -2.68 0.24
CA ASP A 114 12.33 -2.94 -0.25
C ASP A 114 12.38 -4.03 -1.36
N GLY A 115 11.64 -3.80 -2.45
CA GLY A 115 11.61 -4.75 -3.56
C GLY A 115 10.88 -6.06 -3.19
N PHE A 116 9.65 -5.93 -2.66
CA PHE A 116 8.81 -7.10 -2.42
C PHE A 116 8.53 -7.83 -3.73
N GLY A 117 9.04 -9.04 -3.85
CA GLY A 117 8.97 -9.86 -5.05
C GLY A 117 8.75 -11.33 -4.73
N PRO A 118 8.86 -12.24 -5.74
CA PRO A 118 8.63 -13.67 -5.59
C PRO A 118 9.45 -14.31 -4.48
N THR A 119 10.72 -13.92 -4.35
CA THR A 119 11.63 -14.43 -3.32
C THR A 119 11.13 -14.12 -1.90
N LYS A 120 10.73 -12.86 -1.63
CA LYS A 120 10.16 -12.48 -0.32
C LYS A 120 8.82 -13.16 -0.08
N LEU A 121 7.98 -13.27 -1.10
CA LEU A 121 6.68 -13.93 -0.99
C LEU A 121 6.81 -15.43 -0.73
N SER A 122 7.81 -16.12 -1.33
CA SER A 122 8.06 -17.54 -1.11
C SER A 122 8.65 -17.83 0.27
N ASN A 123 9.39 -16.89 0.86
CA ASN A 123 9.88 -17.00 2.23
C ASN A 123 8.71 -16.95 3.23
N ALA A 124 8.44 -18.08 3.88
CA ALA A 124 7.30 -18.22 4.78
C ALA A 124 7.34 -17.21 5.94
N THR A 125 8.52 -16.99 6.52
CA THR A 125 8.71 -16.06 7.66
C THR A 125 8.48 -14.61 7.23
N ALA A 126 9.09 -14.19 6.11
CA ALA A 126 8.89 -12.85 5.56
C ALA A 126 7.42 -12.62 5.22
N ARG A 127 6.78 -13.54 4.49
CA ARG A 127 5.37 -13.46 4.11
C ARG A 127 4.45 -13.37 5.32
N GLN A 128 4.67 -14.21 6.36
CA GLN A 128 3.87 -14.17 7.57
C GLN A 128 4.03 -12.85 8.33
N ASN A 129 5.24 -12.31 8.43
CA ASN A 129 5.48 -11.06 9.11
C ASN A 129 4.88 -9.88 8.33
N VAL A 130 5.01 -9.85 7.00
CA VAL A 130 4.31 -8.85 6.15
C VAL A 130 2.81 -8.90 6.40
N ALA A 131 2.20 -10.09 6.36
CA ALA A 131 0.77 -10.27 6.60
C ALA A 131 0.36 -9.83 8.02
N ARG A 132 1.16 -10.13 9.04
CA ARG A 132 0.90 -9.71 10.43
C ARG A 132 0.95 -8.19 10.59
N VAL A 133 1.89 -7.52 9.92
CA VAL A 133 2.01 -6.06 9.94
C VAL A 133 0.81 -5.42 9.24
N ILE A 134 0.46 -5.87 8.03
CA ILE A 134 -0.66 -5.29 7.26
C ILE A 134 -1.98 -5.39 8.04
N ARG A 135 -2.23 -6.49 8.75
CA ARG A 135 -3.43 -6.68 9.60
C ARG A 135 -3.55 -5.70 10.78
N GLN A 136 -2.57 -4.85 11.03
CA GLN A 136 -2.65 -3.80 12.06
C GLN A 136 -3.35 -2.54 11.57
N PHE A 137 -3.66 -2.46 10.28
CA PHE A 137 -4.18 -1.27 9.62
C PHE A 137 -5.46 -1.58 8.84
N ASP A 138 -6.35 -0.60 8.80
CA ASP A 138 -7.62 -0.71 8.07
C ASP A 138 -7.40 -0.46 6.57
N VAL A 139 -6.46 0.41 6.21
CA VAL A 139 -5.96 0.59 4.84
C VAL A 139 -4.47 0.94 4.87
N ILE A 140 -3.70 0.36 3.98
CA ILE A 140 -2.27 0.59 3.87
C ILE A 140 -1.83 0.76 2.42
N ALA A 141 -1.08 1.83 2.17
CA ALA A 141 -0.38 2.08 0.90
C ALA A 141 0.97 1.36 0.90
N LEU A 142 1.22 0.56 -0.12
CA LEU A 142 2.46 -0.20 -0.26
C LEU A 142 3.28 0.32 -1.44
N GLN A 143 4.59 0.47 -1.24
CA GLN A 143 5.57 0.87 -2.24
C GLN A 143 6.65 -0.19 -2.41
N GLN A 144 7.43 -0.09 -3.49
CA GLN A 144 8.54 -0.98 -3.81
C GLN A 144 8.10 -2.46 -3.96
N ILE A 145 6.97 -2.67 -4.63
CA ILE A 145 6.52 -3.99 -5.06
C ILE A 145 7.07 -4.24 -6.46
N ALA A 146 7.89 -5.30 -6.62
CA ALA A 146 8.42 -5.66 -7.92
C ALA A 146 7.31 -6.12 -8.87
N SER A 147 7.29 -5.57 -10.08
CA SER A 147 6.24 -5.86 -11.08
C SER A 147 6.64 -6.99 -12.04
N VAL A 148 7.24 -8.07 -11.51
CA VAL A 148 7.71 -9.22 -12.31
C VAL A 148 6.65 -10.31 -12.47
N GLU A 149 5.70 -10.40 -11.53
CA GLU A 149 4.61 -11.36 -11.54
C GLU A 149 3.28 -10.64 -11.27
N ARG A 150 2.27 -10.90 -12.12
CA ARG A 150 0.94 -10.25 -12.00
C ARG A 150 0.15 -10.67 -10.76
N ASP A 151 0.42 -11.87 -10.24
CA ASP A 151 -0.28 -12.46 -9.10
C ASP A 151 0.42 -12.25 -7.74
N LEU A 152 1.50 -11.48 -7.70
CA LEU A 152 2.28 -11.23 -6.49
C LEU A 152 1.44 -10.63 -5.36
N VAL A 153 0.69 -9.56 -5.64
CA VAL A 153 -0.20 -8.91 -4.66
C VAL A 153 -1.41 -9.78 -4.32
N PRO A 154 -2.12 -10.40 -5.28
CA PRO A 154 -3.15 -11.41 -4.97
C PRO A 154 -2.69 -12.47 -3.98
N ARG A 155 -1.53 -13.12 -4.22
CA ARG A 155 -0.96 -14.14 -3.32
C ARG A 155 -0.58 -13.60 -1.95
N LEU A 156 -0.15 -12.34 -1.87
CA LEU A 156 0.05 -11.68 -0.57
C LEU A 156 -1.27 -11.49 0.17
N VAL A 157 -2.33 -11.05 -0.53
CA VAL A 157 -3.66 -10.88 0.06
C VAL A 157 -4.25 -12.22 0.51
N ASP A 158 -4.03 -13.29 -0.23
CA ASP A 158 -4.40 -14.65 0.21
C ASP A 158 -3.70 -15.01 1.54
N ALA A 159 -2.42 -14.66 1.67
CA ALA A 159 -1.69 -14.89 2.93
C ALA A 159 -2.20 -14.01 4.09
N ILE A 160 -2.62 -12.77 3.79
CA ILE A 160 -3.24 -11.87 4.77
C ILE A 160 -4.59 -12.42 5.20
N ASN A 161 -5.37 -12.97 4.29
CA ASN A 161 -6.71 -13.51 4.52
C ASN A 161 -6.69 -14.93 5.12
N HIS A 162 -5.54 -15.53 5.32
CA HIS A 162 -5.46 -16.83 5.95
C HIS A 162 -6.05 -16.76 7.39
N GLY A 163 -7.17 -17.44 7.61
CA GLY A 163 -8.02 -17.33 8.77
C GLY A 163 -9.24 -16.44 8.50
N ASP A 164 -9.55 -15.52 9.40
CA ASP A 164 -10.76 -14.68 9.33
C ASP A 164 -10.56 -13.32 8.62
N GLY A 165 -9.42 -13.12 7.96
CA GLY A 165 -9.10 -11.86 7.27
C GLY A 165 -10.05 -11.58 6.10
N ARG A 166 -10.39 -10.30 5.90
CA ARG A 166 -11.27 -9.83 4.81
C ARG A 166 -10.64 -8.65 4.08
N TYR A 167 -9.38 -8.84 3.70
CA TYR A 167 -8.64 -7.82 2.97
C TYR A 167 -8.83 -7.99 1.47
N ASP A 168 -8.89 -6.86 0.80
CA ASP A 168 -8.88 -6.74 -0.65
C ASP A 168 -7.80 -5.73 -1.05
N TYR A 169 -7.56 -5.53 -2.33
CA TYR A 169 -6.49 -4.68 -2.83
C TYR A 169 -6.90 -3.85 -4.04
N VAL A 170 -6.17 -2.77 -4.25
CA VAL A 170 -6.11 -1.99 -5.48
C VAL A 170 -4.67 -1.95 -5.94
N LEU A 171 -4.42 -2.15 -7.23
CA LEU A 171 -3.10 -2.21 -7.81
C LEU A 171 -2.96 -1.15 -8.91
N GLY A 172 -1.88 -0.37 -8.85
CA GLY A 172 -1.50 0.57 -9.91
C GLY A 172 -0.85 -0.13 -11.10
N HIS A 173 -0.70 0.58 -12.20
CA HIS A 173 0.10 0.12 -13.32
C HIS A 173 1.57 0.00 -12.91
N PRO A 174 2.35 -0.89 -13.55
CA PRO A 174 3.80 -0.89 -13.42
C PRO A 174 4.37 0.44 -13.91
N THR A 175 5.20 1.07 -13.09
CA THR A 175 5.90 2.33 -13.39
C THR A 175 7.36 2.24 -13.00
N GLY A 176 8.17 3.20 -13.42
CA GLY A 176 9.59 3.25 -13.12
C GLY A 176 10.48 2.75 -14.27
N PRO A 177 11.78 2.55 -14.01
CA PRO A 177 12.73 2.10 -15.01
C PRO A 177 12.36 0.74 -15.61
N GLN A 178 12.58 0.57 -16.93
CA GLN A 178 12.20 -0.65 -17.66
C GLN A 178 12.88 -1.93 -17.11
N ASP A 179 14.07 -1.80 -16.58
CA ASP A 179 14.82 -2.89 -15.96
C ASP A 179 14.40 -3.20 -14.52
N ARG A 180 13.65 -2.28 -13.89
CA ARG A 180 13.19 -2.42 -12.52
C ARG A 180 11.82 -1.75 -12.31
N PRO A 181 10.78 -2.23 -12.99
CA PRO A 181 9.44 -1.69 -12.80
C PRO A 181 8.90 -2.06 -11.42
N GLU A 182 8.25 -1.08 -10.78
CA GLU A 182 7.59 -1.27 -9.50
C GLU A 182 6.08 -1.02 -9.67
N GLN A 183 5.27 -1.59 -8.76
CA GLN A 183 3.84 -1.29 -8.65
C GLN A 183 3.54 -0.71 -7.28
N LEU A 184 2.62 0.24 -7.27
CA LEU A 184 2.00 0.76 -6.05
C LEU A 184 0.70 0.00 -5.79
N ALA A 185 0.41 -0.25 -4.53
CA ALA A 185 -0.81 -0.94 -4.15
C ALA A 185 -1.45 -0.31 -2.91
N PHE A 186 -2.77 -0.45 -2.78
CA PHE A 186 -3.46 -0.33 -1.51
C PHE A 186 -3.99 -1.71 -1.11
N ILE A 187 -3.83 -2.07 0.16
CA ILE A 187 -4.48 -3.23 0.77
C ILE A 187 -5.36 -2.73 1.90
N PHE A 188 -6.58 -3.22 1.98
CA PHE A 188 -7.57 -2.69 2.93
C PHE A 188 -8.52 -3.77 3.46
N ASP A 189 -8.96 -3.60 4.71
CA ASP A 189 -9.99 -4.43 5.34
C ASP A 189 -11.37 -4.00 4.82
N THR A 190 -12.04 -4.90 4.10
CA THR A 190 -13.35 -4.65 3.49
C THR A 190 -14.48 -4.49 4.51
N THR A 191 -14.25 -4.84 5.77
CA THR A 191 -15.20 -4.61 6.87
C THR A 191 -15.07 -3.22 7.47
N ARG A 192 -13.95 -2.54 7.23
CA ARG A 192 -13.60 -1.24 7.79
C ARG A 192 -13.71 -0.11 6.78
N VAL A 193 -13.37 -0.38 5.52
CA VAL A 193 -13.42 0.62 4.44
C VAL A 193 -13.94 0.00 3.15
N HIS A 194 -14.57 0.84 2.33
CA HIS A 194 -14.96 0.56 0.96
C HIS A 194 -14.10 1.37 0.00
N VAL A 195 -13.76 0.81 -1.15
CA VAL A 195 -13.08 1.50 -2.24
C VAL A 195 -14.02 1.66 -3.42
N ASP A 196 -14.01 2.84 -4.07
CA ASP A 196 -14.61 2.96 -5.39
C ASP A 196 -13.53 2.76 -6.46
N ARG A 197 -13.52 1.58 -7.08
CA ARG A 197 -12.55 1.23 -8.12
C ARG A 197 -12.68 2.09 -9.38
N ARG A 198 -13.82 2.74 -9.62
CA ARG A 198 -14.02 3.67 -10.75
C ARG A 198 -13.33 5.01 -10.50
N GLN A 199 -13.05 5.33 -9.26
CA GLN A 199 -12.34 6.53 -8.81
C GLN A 199 -10.89 6.22 -8.42
N THR A 200 -10.35 5.10 -8.94
CA THR A 200 -8.95 4.71 -8.77
C THR A 200 -8.21 4.94 -10.08
N TYR A 201 -7.08 5.61 -10.01
CA TYR A 201 -6.26 5.91 -11.18
C TYR A 201 -4.79 6.11 -10.81
N THR A 202 -3.91 5.89 -11.77
CA THR A 202 -2.52 6.35 -11.71
C THR A 202 -2.47 7.77 -12.27
N LEU A 203 -1.85 8.69 -11.55
CA LEU A 203 -1.74 10.08 -11.99
C LEU A 203 -0.84 10.14 -13.22
N ALA A 204 -1.37 10.67 -14.32
CA ALA A 204 -0.60 10.76 -15.56
C ALA A 204 0.55 11.78 -15.43
N ASP A 205 1.73 11.36 -15.79
CA ASP A 205 2.94 12.20 -15.85
C ASP A 205 3.58 12.11 -17.26
N PRO A 206 3.01 12.81 -18.25
CA PRO A 206 3.48 12.73 -19.64
C PRO A 206 4.92 13.23 -19.80
N ASP A 207 5.39 14.09 -18.92
CA ASP A 207 6.74 14.66 -18.94
C ASP A 207 7.76 13.82 -18.18
N GLN A 208 7.32 12.71 -17.56
CA GLN A 208 8.14 11.77 -16.78
C GLN A 208 8.99 12.48 -15.71
N GLN A 209 8.37 13.41 -15.02
CA GLN A 209 8.99 14.17 -13.94
C GLN A 209 9.13 13.33 -12.67
N MET A 210 8.18 12.43 -12.41
CA MET A 210 8.28 11.39 -11.40
C MET A 210 8.85 10.11 -12.00
N THR A 211 9.68 9.40 -11.25
CA THR A 211 10.16 8.07 -11.66
C THR A 211 9.03 7.03 -11.51
N PHE A 212 8.21 7.18 -10.48
CA PHE A 212 7.09 6.28 -10.20
C PHE A 212 5.81 7.12 -10.09
N ASP A 213 4.85 6.85 -10.98
CA ASP A 213 3.60 7.59 -11.02
C ASP A 213 2.75 7.35 -9.79
N PRO A 214 2.23 8.39 -9.13
CA PRO A 214 1.40 8.24 -7.93
C PRO A 214 0.10 7.47 -8.22
N LEU A 215 -0.28 6.59 -7.30
CA LEU A 215 -1.55 5.87 -7.34
C LEU A 215 -2.56 6.57 -6.42
N VAL A 216 -3.74 6.87 -6.96
CA VAL A 216 -4.83 7.53 -6.24
C VAL A 216 -6.03 6.61 -6.15
N ALA A 217 -6.62 6.47 -4.97
CA ALA A 217 -7.87 5.75 -4.78
C ALA A 217 -8.79 6.51 -3.82
N TRP A 218 -10.10 6.42 -4.09
CA TRP A 218 -11.12 6.96 -3.21
C TRP A 218 -11.63 5.88 -2.26
N PHE A 219 -11.65 6.22 -0.97
CA PHE A 219 -12.11 5.33 0.10
C PHE A 219 -13.27 5.96 0.87
N ARG A 220 -14.06 5.10 1.50
CA ARG A 220 -15.13 5.47 2.43
C ARG A 220 -15.11 4.55 3.63
N ALA A 221 -15.28 5.12 4.83
CA ALA A 221 -15.45 4.35 6.05
C ALA A 221 -16.71 3.47 6.00
N ALA A 222 -16.63 2.25 6.53
CA ALA A 222 -17.72 1.27 6.44
C ALA A 222 -18.67 1.30 7.63
N GLU A 223 -18.26 1.84 8.78
CA GLU A 223 -19.04 1.73 10.04
C GLU A 223 -20.17 2.75 10.17
N ALA A 224 -20.07 3.88 9.49
CA ALA A 224 -21.10 4.90 9.46
C ALA A 224 -22.09 4.69 8.30
N SER A 225 -23.24 5.36 8.35
CA SER A 225 -24.16 5.40 7.21
C SER A 225 -23.47 6.02 5.99
N PRO A 226 -23.83 5.64 4.76
CA PRO A 226 -23.17 6.17 3.56
C PRO A 226 -23.15 7.69 3.42
N THR A 227 -24.07 8.39 4.09
CA THR A 227 -24.22 9.86 4.09
C THR A 227 -23.44 10.54 5.22
N GLU A 228 -22.97 9.78 6.19
CA GLU A 228 -22.24 10.27 7.36
C GLU A 228 -20.84 9.68 7.44
N ALA A 229 -20.53 8.71 6.56
CA ALA A 229 -19.27 8.05 6.52
C ALA A 229 -18.19 8.96 5.94
N TRP A 230 -17.07 9.07 6.62
CA TRP A 230 -15.90 9.76 6.10
C TRP A 230 -15.45 9.19 4.75
N THR A 231 -15.23 10.09 3.80
CA THR A 231 -14.67 9.80 2.49
C THR A 231 -13.34 10.50 2.31
N PHE A 232 -12.43 9.95 1.52
CA PHE A 232 -11.14 10.56 1.28
C PHE A 232 -10.44 10.02 0.03
N SER A 233 -9.66 10.88 -0.59
CA SER A 233 -8.67 10.50 -1.58
C SER A 233 -7.39 10.05 -0.88
N PHE A 234 -6.97 8.82 -1.08
CA PHE A 234 -5.68 8.31 -0.60
C PHE A 234 -4.68 8.25 -1.74
N VAL A 235 -3.57 8.95 -1.57
CA VAL A 235 -2.50 9.09 -2.56
C VAL A 235 -1.28 8.34 -2.09
N ASN A 236 -0.85 7.37 -2.90
CA ASN A 236 0.35 6.57 -2.65
C ASN A 236 1.49 7.07 -3.53
N VAL A 237 2.58 7.52 -2.90
CA VAL A 237 3.74 8.13 -3.57
C VAL A 237 5.00 7.31 -3.33
N ARG A 238 5.80 7.17 -4.38
CA ARG A 238 7.13 6.57 -4.34
C ARG A 238 8.13 7.52 -5.00
N VAL A 239 8.97 8.19 -4.21
CA VAL A 239 10.03 9.08 -4.68
C VAL A 239 11.31 8.28 -4.90
N ASP A 240 11.97 8.44 -6.05
CA ASP A 240 13.26 7.82 -6.31
C ASP A 240 14.38 8.54 -5.54
N LEU A 241 15.25 7.76 -4.89
CA LEU A 241 16.31 8.32 -4.05
C LEU A 241 17.27 9.23 -4.84
N ALA A 242 17.59 8.84 -6.08
CA ALA A 242 18.52 9.61 -6.92
C ALA A 242 17.91 10.95 -7.39
N ARG A 243 16.58 11.03 -7.43
CA ARG A 243 15.82 12.21 -7.88
C ARG A 243 15.04 12.89 -6.76
N ALA A 244 15.28 12.51 -5.51
CA ALA A 244 14.46 12.94 -4.39
C ALA A 244 14.24 14.47 -4.30
N PRO A 245 15.24 15.36 -4.46
CA PRO A 245 15.00 16.79 -4.40
C PRO A 245 14.04 17.31 -5.48
N SER A 246 14.16 16.81 -6.71
CA SER A 246 13.29 17.24 -7.83
C SER A 246 11.87 16.63 -7.70
N GLU A 247 11.75 15.38 -7.30
CA GLU A 247 10.46 14.71 -7.19
C GLU A 247 9.66 15.19 -5.96
N VAL A 248 10.33 15.46 -4.83
CA VAL A 248 9.68 16.08 -3.66
C VAL A 248 9.15 17.47 -4.00
N ALA A 249 9.87 18.25 -4.83
CA ALA A 249 9.42 19.57 -5.26
C ALA A 249 8.14 19.55 -6.12
N LEU A 250 7.75 18.39 -6.68
CA LEU A 250 6.50 18.21 -7.45
C LEU A 250 5.28 17.92 -6.58
N LEU A 251 5.45 17.57 -5.30
CA LEU A 251 4.34 17.19 -4.43
C LEU A 251 3.23 18.25 -4.34
N PRO A 252 3.51 19.56 -4.28
CA PRO A 252 2.47 20.58 -4.32
C PRO A 252 1.61 20.52 -5.60
N GLU A 253 2.21 20.27 -6.75
CA GLU A 253 1.49 20.17 -8.03
C GLU A 253 0.65 18.88 -8.08
N ILE A 254 1.17 17.78 -7.55
CA ILE A 254 0.42 16.52 -7.40
C ILE A 254 -0.82 16.74 -6.54
N VAL A 255 -0.70 17.40 -5.39
CA VAL A 255 -1.84 17.72 -4.50
C VAL A 255 -2.86 18.59 -5.22
N LYS A 256 -2.42 19.64 -5.93
CA LYS A 256 -3.31 20.52 -6.72
C LYS A 256 -4.03 19.77 -7.83
N ALA A 257 -3.32 18.88 -8.55
CA ALA A 257 -3.90 18.09 -9.62
C ALA A 257 -5.03 17.19 -9.10
N ILE A 258 -4.84 16.55 -7.94
CA ILE A 258 -5.81 15.66 -7.33
C ILE A 258 -7.03 16.43 -6.81
N ARG A 259 -6.85 17.58 -6.16
CA ARG A 259 -7.97 18.46 -5.76
C ARG A 259 -8.84 18.91 -6.93
N ASN A 260 -8.24 19.06 -8.11
CA ASN A 260 -8.91 19.55 -9.31
C ASN A 260 -9.25 18.44 -10.31
N ASP A 261 -9.24 17.19 -9.92
CA ASP A 261 -9.50 16.04 -10.81
C ASP A 261 -10.99 15.84 -11.17
N GLY A 262 -11.86 16.67 -10.63
CA GLY A 262 -13.30 16.69 -10.95
C GLY A 262 -14.15 15.69 -10.17
N ARG A 263 -13.57 14.94 -9.21
CA ARG A 263 -14.31 14.00 -8.37
C ARG A 263 -15.09 14.66 -7.24
N GLY A 264 -14.67 15.87 -6.83
CA GLY A 264 -15.33 16.63 -5.77
C GLY A 264 -15.03 16.14 -4.36
N GLU A 265 -13.99 15.29 -4.20
CA GLU A 265 -13.48 14.86 -2.90
C GLU A 265 -12.55 15.94 -2.36
N ASP A 266 -12.81 16.40 -1.13
CA ASP A 266 -12.04 17.46 -0.50
C ASP A 266 -11.08 16.96 0.60
N ASP A 267 -11.27 15.76 1.09
CA ASP A 267 -10.36 15.15 2.05
C ASP A 267 -9.21 14.41 1.36
N LEU A 268 -7.99 14.80 1.69
CA LEU A 268 -6.80 14.25 1.05
C LEU A 268 -5.77 13.75 2.06
N VAL A 269 -5.40 12.48 1.91
CA VAL A 269 -4.30 11.84 2.62
C VAL A 269 -3.22 11.46 1.60
N LEU A 270 -2.03 12.02 1.76
CA LEU A 270 -0.86 11.74 0.92
C LEU A 270 0.17 10.95 1.72
N ALA A 271 0.51 9.75 1.30
CA ALA A 271 1.48 8.94 2.03
C ALA A 271 2.42 8.18 1.11
N GLY A 272 3.60 7.84 1.61
CA GLY A 272 4.56 7.10 0.82
C GLY A 272 5.98 7.14 1.32
N LEU A 273 6.85 6.67 0.44
CA LEU A 273 8.29 6.74 0.57
C LEU A 273 8.78 8.02 -0.13
N PHE A 274 9.01 9.08 0.65
CA PHE A 274 9.38 10.39 0.13
C PHE A 274 10.90 10.59 -0.02
N GLN A 275 11.72 9.72 0.59
CA GLN A 275 13.18 9.89 0.67
C GLN A 275 13.60 11.24 1.27
N ALA A 276 12.76 11.78 2.15
CA ALA A 276 12.90 13.06 2.81
C ALA A 276 12.34 12.99 4.24
N ASP A 277 12.97 13.72 5.15
CA ASP A 277 12.45 13.91 6.50
C ASP A 277 11.38 15.01 6.54
N ASP A 278 10.70 15.16 7.67
CA ASP A 278 9.67 16.18 7.84
C ASP A 278 10.24 17.61 7.80
N ALA A 279 11.50 17.80 8.14
CA ALA A 279 12.14 19.11 8.10
C ALA A 279 12.35 19.62 6.67
N TYR A 280 12.57 18.73 5.71
CA TYR A 280 12.64 19.08 4.28
C TYR A 280 11.25 19.03 3.61
N LEU A 281 10.45 18.02 3.93
CA LEU A 281 9.17 17.75 3.28
C LEU A 281 8.12 18.83 3.58
N LEU A 282 7.97 19.25 4.86
CA LEU A 282 6.91 20.19 5.23
C LEU A 282 7.09 21.59 4.64
N PRO A 283 8.28 22.22 4.64
CA PRO A 283 8.46 23.49 3.96
C PRO A 283 8.17 23.44 2.47
N THR A 284 8.52 22.32 1.80
CA THR A 284 8.27 22.16 0.37
C THR A 284 6.77 22.14 0.05
N ILE A 285 5.95 21.59 0.94
CA ILE A 285 4.48 21.44 0.76
C ILE A 285 3.65 22.41 1.62
N GLU A 286 4.29 23.42 2.23
CA GLU A 286 3.64 24.34 3.18
C GLU A 286 2.40 25.03 2.57
N GLY A 287 2.49 25.44 1.29
CA GLY A 287 1.38 26.08 0.56
C GLY A 287 0.11 25.23 0.49
N GLU A 288 0.23 23.93 0.64
CA GLU A 288 -0.86 22.96 0.55
C GLU A 288 -1.50 22.62 1.91
N LYS A 289 -1.05 23.28 2.99
CA LYS A 289 -1.59 23.11 4.36
C LYS A 289 -1.59 21.67 4.86
N MET A 290 -0.55 20.91 4.50
CA MET A 290 -0.41 19.52 4.91
C MET A 290 0.22 19.42 6.31
N ARG A 291 -0.23 18.44 7.09
CA ARG A 291 0.32 18.08 8.38
C ARG A 291 0.91 16.68 8.34
N ALA A 292 2.14 16.51 8.83
CA ALA A 292 2.77 15.21 8.94
C ALA A 292 2.29 14.45 10.19
N ALA A 293 1.99 13.15 10.00
CA ALA A 293 1.69 12.23 11.10
C ALA A 293 2.95 11.80 11.85
N VAL A 294 4.10 11.76 11.16
CA VAL A 294 5.41 11.44 11.75
C VAL A 294 6.27 12.70 11.75
N ARG A 295 6.79 13.08 12.92
CA ARG A 295 7.66 14.23 13.08
C ARG A 295 8.93 13.82 13.82
N SER A 296 10.08 14.16 13.22
CA SER A 296 11.41 13.99 13.80
C SER A 296 11.67 12.58 14.37
N ARG A 297 11.19 11.56 13.67
CA ARG A 297 11.36 10.16 14.06
C ARG A 297 11.83 9.33 12.88
N PRO A 298 12.84 8.49 13.07
CA PRO A 298 13.27 7.54 12.04
C PRO A 298 12.13 6.59 11.63
N THR A 299 12.10 6.25 10.35
CA THR A 299 11.15 5.31 9.75
C THR A 299 11.84 4.08 9.18
N ASP A 300 13.14 3.92 9.43
CA ASP A 300 13.89 2.70 9.15
C ASP A 300 14.08 1.85 10.41
N ILE A 301 14.31 0.55 10.24
CA ILE A 301 14.50 -0.40 11.34
C ILE A 301 15.80 -0.17 12.13
N PHE A 302 16.72 0.63 11.60
CA PHE A 302 18.01 0.96 12.24
C PHE A 302 17.93 2.21 13.09
N GLY A 303 16.83 2.96 13.03
CA GLY A 303 16.64 4.21 13.77
C GLY A 303 17.50 5.36 13.27
N ARG A 304 17.82 5.41 11.97
CA ARG A 304 18.77 6.38 11.38
C ARG A 304 18.10 7.47 10.57
N TYR A 305 17.13 7.09 9.72
CA TYR A 305 16.57 7.97 8.71
C TYR A 305 15.06 8.02 8.76
N GLN A 306 14.53 9.21 8.54
CA GLN A 306 13.11 9.38 8.23
C GLN A 306 12.97 9.52 6.72
N THR A 307 12.37 8.54 6.07
CA THR A 307 12.23 8.50 4.61
C THR A 307 10.77 8.40 4.18
N SER A 308 9.89 8.02 5.10
CA SER A 308 8.46 7.82 4.85
C SER A 308 7.63 8.73 5.75
N ASN A 309 6.45 9.12 5.29
CA ASN A 309 5.49 9.88 6.08
C ASN A 309 4.05 9.63 5.61
N LEU A 310 3.10 10.13 6.39
CA LEU A 310 1.71 10.30 6.04
C LEU A 310 1.36 11.77 6.28
N LEU A 311 0.91 12.44 5.25
CA LEU A 311 0.55 13.85 5.26
C LEU A 311 -0.96 13.97 5.11
N VAL A 312 -1.57 14.80 5.96
CA VAL A 312 -3.02 15.02 5.99
C VAL A 312 -3.29 16.48 5.66
N GLU A 313 -4.21 16.75 4.76
CA GLU A 313 -4.67 18.10 4.49
C GLU A 313 -5.49 18.64 5.66
N THR A 314 -5.03 19.72 6.28
CA THR A 314 -5.67 20.26 7.50
C THR A 314 -6.76 21.28 7.23
N ALA A 315 -6.96 21.66 5.98
CA ALA A 315 -7.97 22.63 5.61
C ALA A 315 -9.39 22.00 5.56
N THR A 316 -9.46 20.75 5.20
CA THR A 316 -10.69 19.97 4.97
C THR A 316 -10.80 18.78 5.89
N THR A 317 -9.75 17.98 6.03
CA THR A 317 -9.75 16.69 6.77
C THR A 317 -9.78 16.92 8.29
N ASN A 318 -10.98 17.04 8.83
CA ASN A 318 -11.23 17.20 10.28
C ASN A 318 -11.22 15.86 11.03
N GLU A 319 -11.24 14.76 10.32
CA GLU A 319 -11.31 13.37 10.82
C GLU A 319 -9.99 12.93 11.42
N TYR A 320 -8.90 13.57 11.05
CA TYR A 320 -7.59 13.26 11.62
C TYR A 320 -7.53 13.61 13.10
N VAL A 321 -7.48 12.58 13.96
CA VAL A 321 -7.50 12.79 15.43
C VAL A 321 -6.16 13.31 16.00
N GLY A 322 -5.21 13.65 15.16
CA GLY A 322 -3.90 14.13 15.60
C GLY A 322 -2.99 13.05 16.17
N ARG A 323 -3.37 11.78 16.06
CA ARG A 323 -2.55 10.63 16.45
C ARG A 323 -2.02 9.92 15.23
N GLY A 324 -0.73 9.64 15.25
CA GLY A 324 -0.02 8.93 14.21
C GLY A 324 1.41 8.68 14.63
N GLY A 325 2.15 7.98 13.82
CA GLY A 325 3.53 7.67 14.13
C GLY A 325 4.11 6.53 13.29
N VAL A 326 5.14 5.94 13.84
CA VAL A 326 5.85 4.80 13.26
C VAL A 326 5.44 3.54 14.00
N TYR A 327 5.03 2.50 13.27
CA TYR A 327 4.69 1.21 13.84
C TYR A 327 5.94 0.33 13.90
N ASP A 328 6.49 0.21 15.10
CA ASP A 328 7.65 -0.63 15.38
C ASP A 328 7.21 -2.10 15.49
N TYR A 329 7.19 -2.78 14.34
CA TYR A 329 6.83 -4.20 14.27
C TYR A 329 7.93 -5.10 14.84
N LEU A 330 9.20 -4.67 14.89
CA LEU A 330 10.27 -5.41 15.52
C LEU A 330 9.95 -5.61 17.01
N ARG A 331 9.68 -4.50 17.69
CA ARG A 331 9.32 -4.52 19.10
C ARG A 331 8.00 -5.25 19.33
N THR A 332 7.00 -5.00 18.49
CA THR A 332 5.67 -5.60 18.64
C THR A 332 5.70 -7.11 18.49
N PHE A 333 6.51 -7.63 17.56
CA PHE A 333 6.59 -9.06 17.28
C PHE A 333 7.85 -9.72 17.86
N ASN A 334 8.64 -8.96 18.64
CA ASN A 334 9.90 -9.41 19.24
C ASN A 334 10.88 -9.99 18.22
N LEU A 335 11.05 -9.28 17.09
CA LEU A 335 11.97 -9.66 16.03
C LEU A 335 13.34 -9.00 16.29
N ASN A 336 14.41 -9.73 15.97
CA ASN A 336 15.73 -9.12 15.85
C ASN A 336 15.87 -8.40 14.48
N ILE A 337 16.94 -7.61 14.33
CA ILE A 337 17.17 -6.82 13.10
C ILE A 337 17.28 -7.74 11.87
N ALA A 338 18.01 -8.86 11.95
CA ALA A 338 18.20 -9.76 10.82
C ALA A 338 16.85 -10.41 10.36
N GLU A 339 15.96 -10.74 11.31
CA GLU A 339 14.61 -11.22 10.98
C GLU A 339 13.77 -10.11 10.32
N ALA A 340 13.89 -8.87 10.80
CA ALA A 340 13.18 -7.73 10.22
C ALA A 340 13.69 -7.39 8.81
N GLU A 341 15.00 -7.46 8.56
CA GLU A 341 15.60 -7.23 7.23
C GLU A 341 15.07 -8.23 6.18
N THR A 342 14.69 -9.45 6.58
CA THR A 342 14.04 -10.39 5.64
C THR A 342 12.69 -9.85 5.14
N VAL A 343 12.07 -8.96 5.88
CA VAL A 343 10.81 -8.29 5.52
C VAL A 343 11.11 -7.00 4.75
N THR A 344 11.69 -6.01 5.40
CA THR A 344 12.08 -4.73 4.82
C THR A 344 12.92 -3.93 5.83
N SER A 345 13.73 -3.01 5.33
CA SER A 345 14.44 -2.03 6.17
C SER A 345 13.55 -0.87 6.66
N GLN A 346 12.30 -0.78 6.20
CA GLN A 346 11.39 0.32 6.50
C GLN A 346 10.34 -0.07 7.54
N LEU A 347 9.95 0.89 8.37
CA LEU A 347 8.84 0.76 9.30
C LEU A 347 7.56 1.39 8.71
N PRO A 348 6.37 0.81 8.94
CA PRO A 348 5.12 1.45 8.56
C PRO A 348 4.93 2.76 9.29
N VAL A 349 4.42 3.76 8.59
CA VAL A 349 3.94 5.02 9.15
C VAL A 349 2.42 5.03 9.10
N TYR A 350 1.74 5.65 10.09
CA TYR A 350 0.29 5.65 10.14
C TYR A 350 -0.29 6.90 10.77
N GLY A 351 -1.58 7.15 10.49
CA GLY A 351 -2.45 8.11 11.14
C GLY A 351 -3.76 7.47 11.55
N GLU A 352 -4.40 8.01 12.60
CA GLU A 352 -5.72 7.60 13.06
C GLU A 352 -6.78 8.64 12.69
N PHE A 353 -7.94 8.16 12.22
CA PHE A 353 -9.01 8.98 11.71
C PHE A 353 -10.35 8.53 12.28
N VAL A 354 -11.27 9.47 12.49
CA VAL A 354 -12.66 9.15 12.79
C VAL A 354 -13.35 8.71 11.50
N GLY A 355 -14.18 7.67 11.59
CA GLY A 355 -14.89 7.13 10.43
C GLY A 355 -16.17 7.90 10.04
N THR A 356 -16.42 9.06 10.64
CA THR A 356 -17.60 9.90 10.37
C THR A 356 -17.18 11.27 9.89
N GLU A 357 -17.90 11.78 8.89
CA GLU A 357 -17.69 13.08 8.26
C GLU A 357 -17.77 14.22 9.27
N GLY A 358 -16.85 15.20 9.14
CA GLY A 358 -16.73 16.33 10.07
C GLY A 358 -16.12 15.96 11.43
N GLY A 359 -15.53 14.78 11.58
CA GLY A 359 -14.81 14.35 12.79
C GLY A 359 -15.67 14.27 14.05
N ARG A 360 -16.97 14.11 13.93
CA ARG A 360 -17.91 14.04 15.06
C ARG A 360 -17.89 12.61 15.66
N PHE A 361 -17.68 12.55 16.97
CA PHE A 361 -17.74 11.32 17.77
C PHE A 361 -19.16 10.99 18.20
#